data_c44c2ba218789976ac89a84339b0d296
#
_entry.id   c44c2ba218789976ac89a84339b0d296
#
_cell.length_a   1.000
_cell.length_b   1.000
_cell.length_c   1.000
_cell.angle_alpha   90.00
_cell.angle_beta   90.00
_cell.angle_gamma   90.00
#
_symmetry.space_group_name_H-M   'P 1'
#
loop_
_entity.id
_entity.type
_entity.pdbx_description
1 polymer ?
#
loop_
_entity_poly.entity_id
_entity_poly.type
_entity_poly.pdbx_seq_one_letter_code
_entity_poly.pdbx_strand_id
1 'polypeptide(L)'
;MKRKILAIAACFLLFASYQSVAQTVAAVKEQMVKDWERAKVYTIEYLNTMPADKYSFKATDSIRSFAQQMLHLSLANAFLTSNVNGQKLPAGFDMGLEQRGSAQVKDSVMYFVTTSYDFARDAVKNSDVSKWGEKKKLFGRFEETNFAILNKAFEHQGHHRGQTTVYIRLQGIKPPEERLF
;
A
#
# COMPACT_ATOMS: atom_id res chain seq x y z
N MET A 1 -41.44 -21.72 -30.09
CA MET A 1 -41.50 -20.51 -29.20
C MET A 1 -40.84 -20.76 -27.83
N LYS A 2 -41.15 -21.81 -27.07
CA LYS A 2 -40.60 -22.09 -25.71
C LYS A 2 -39.06 -22.12 -25.66
N ARG A 3 -38.36 -22.75 -26.63
CA ARG A 3 -36.89 -22.81 -26.70
C ARG A 3 -36.22 -21.43 -26.87
N LYS A 4 -36.84 -20.53 -27.66
CA LYS A 4 -36.33 -19.15 -27.84
C LYS A 4 -36.51 -18.29 -26.58
N ILE A 5 -37.61 -18.49 -25.87
CA ILE A 5 -37.88 -17.80 -24.58
C ILE A 5 -36.89 -18.28 -23.52
N LEU A 6 -36.61 -19.59 -23.44
CA LEU A 6 -35.59 -20.10 -22.48
C LEU A 6 -34.19 -19.57 -22.80
N ALA A 7 -33.79 -19.45 -24.05
CA ALA A 7 -32.50 -18.91 -24.43
C ALA A 7 -32.35 -17.43 -24.05
N ILE A 8 -33.41 -16.62 -24.27
CA ILE A 8 -33.44 -15.21 -23.91
C ILE A 8 -33.36 -15.03 -22.37
N ALA A 9 -34.13 -15.85 -21.63
CA ALA A 9 -34.08 -15.82 -20.16
C ALA A 9 -32.70 -16.21 -19.61
N ALA A 10 -32.05 -17.24 -20.19
CA ALA A 10 -30.68 -17.62 -19.79
C ALA A 10 -29.66 -16.51 -20.10
N CYS A 11 -29.75 -15.86 -21.26
CA CYS A 11 -28.89 -14.71 -21.58
C CYS A 11 -29.10 -13.53 -20.59
N PHE A 12 -30.34 -13.28 -20.20
CA PHE A 12 -30.66 -12.21 -19.24
C PHE A 12 -30.10 -12.50 -17.84
N LEU A 13 -30.20 -13.77 -17.38
CA LEU A 13 -29.64 -14.21 -16.10
C LEU A 13 -28.10 -14.13 -16.10
N LEU A 14 -27.46 -14.55 -17.20
CA LEU A 14 -26.00 -14.43 -17.34
C LEU A 14 -25.54 -12.98 -17.36
N PHE A 15 -26.27 -12.11 -18.06
CA PHE A 15 -25.97 -10.66 -18.09
C PHE A 15 -26.15 -10.02 -16.71
N ALA A 16 -27.22 -10.33 -15.99
CA ALA A 16 -27.46 -9.82 -14.64
C ALA A 16 -26.38 -10.28 -13.66
N SER A 17 -25.94 -11.54 -13.75
CA SER A 17 -24.85 -12.08 -12.94
C SER A 17 -23.52 -11.37 -13.22
N TYR A 18 -23.20 -11.13 -14.49
CA TYR A 18 -22.00 -10.40 -14.89
C TYR A 18 -21.98 -8.96 -14.33
N GLN A 19 -23.10 -8.25 -14.43
CA GLN A 19 -23.25 -6.90 -13.89
C GLN A 19 -23.05 -6.86 -12.37
N SER A 20 -23.59 -7.83 -11.64
CA SER A 20 -23.42 -7.92 -10.18
C SER A 20 -21.94 -8.13 -9.78
N VAL A 21 -21.23 -9.01 -10.46
CA VAL A 21 -19.81 -9.26 -10.22
C VAL A 21 -18.97 -8.02 -10.54
N ALA A 22 -19.20 -7.37 -11.68
CA ALA A 22 -18.49 -6.16 -12.08
C ALA A 22 -18.67 -5.03 -11.06
N GLN A 23 -19.89 -4.85 -10.56
CA GLN A 23 -20.20 -3.85 -9.52
C GLN A 23 -19.48 -4.17 -8.20
N THR A 24 -19.43 -5.44 -7.80
CA THR A 24 -18.72 -5.88 -6.59
C THR A 24 -17.22 -5.59 -6.68
N VAL A 25 -16.58 -5.92 -7.81
CA VAL A 25 -15.14 -5.67 -8.01
C VAL A 25 -14.83 -4.16 -8.03
N ALA A 26 -15.70 -3.35 -8.63
CA ALA A 26 -15.57 -1.89 -8.60
C ALA A 26 -15.64 -1.33 -7.17
N ALA A 27 -16.57 -1.82 -6.36
CA ALA A 27 -16.71 -1.43 -4.96
C ALA A 27 -15.48 -1.82 -4.13
N VAL A 28 -14.91 -3.01 -4.34
CA VAL A 28 -13.66 -3.44 -3.69
C VAL A 28 -12.51 -2.48 -4.05
N LYS A 29 -12.35 -2.14 -5.32
CA LYS A 29 -11.32 -1.21 -5.77
C LYS A 29 -11.48 0.17 -5.12
N GLU A 30 -12.71 0.69 -5.07
CA GLU A 30 -13.01 1.98 -4.43
C GLU A 30 -12.65 1.94 -2.93
N GLN A 31 -13.00 0.85 -2.23
CA GLN A 31 -12.65 0.69 -0.82
C GLN A 31 -11.13 0.64 -0.62
N MET A 32 -10.39 -0.07 -1.45
CA MET A 32 -8.93 -0.08 -1.39
C MET A 32 -8.32 1.32 -1.55
N VAL A 33 -8.87 2.16 -2.44
CA VAL A 33 -8.41 3.57 -2.59
C VAL A 33 -8.64 4.34 -1.30
N LYS A 34 -9.82 4.25 -0.70
CA LYS A 34 -10.15 4.89 0.59
C LYS A 34 -9.21 4.42 1.72
N ASP A 35 -8.91 3.13 1.74
CA ASP A 35 -8.01 2.55 2.75
C ASP A 35 -6.57 3.09 2.60
N TRP A 36 -6.06 3.26 1.39
CA TRP A 36 -4.77 3.89 1.15
C TRP A 36 -4.74 5.37 1.59
N GLU A 37 -5.83 6.13 1.32
CA GLU A 37 -5.95 7.52 1.77
C GLU A 37 -5.97 7.63 3.30
N ARG A 38 -6.78 6.80 3.97
CA ARG A 38 -6.83 6.71 5.43
C ARG A 38 -5.48 6.32 6.02
N ALA A 39 -4.82 5.30 5.46
CA ALA A 39 -3.53 4.82 5.93
C ALA A 39 -2.42 5.87 5.76
N LYS A 40 -2.45 6.70 4.69
CA LYS A 40 -1.57 7.84 4.49
C LYS A 40 -1.68 8.84 5.65
N VAL A 41 -2.90 9.29 5.94
CA VAL A 41 -3.16 10.25 7.02
C VAL A 41 -2.65 9.71 8.35
N TYR A 42 -2.98 8.45 8.66
CA TYR A 42 -2.54 7.79 9.89
C TYR A 42 -1.01 7.67 9.98
N THR A 43 -0.32 7.37 8.89
CA THR A 43 1.14 7.28 8.89
C THR A 43 1.81 8.65 9.04
N ILE A 44 1.22 9.71 8.47
CA ILE A 44 1.68 11.10 8.66
C ILE A 44 1.57 11.51 10.15
N GLU A 45 0.52 11.08 10.85
CA GLU A 45 0.41 11.31 12.30
C GLU A 45 1.58 10.67 13.07
N TYR A 46 2.02 9.46 12.72
CA TYR A 46 3.20 8.81 13.30
C TYR A 46 4.48 9.62 13.04
N LEU A 47 4.66 10.11 11.81
CA LEU A 47 5.82 10.94 11.47
C LEU A 47 5.82 12.25 12.25
N ASN A 48 4.67 12.88 12.41
CA ASN A 48 4.55 14.13 13.18
C ASN A 48 4.79 13.91 14.67
N THR A 49 4.35 12.77 15.20
CA THR A 49 4.47 12.43 16.64
C THR A 49 5.91 12.17 17.04
N MET A 50 6.74 11.59 16.16
CA MET A 50 8.16 11.39 16.45
C MET A 50 8.92 12.72 16.33
N PRO A 51 9.68 13.15 17.37
CA PRO A 51 10.54 14.32 17.29
C PRO A 51 11.63 14.17 16.22
N ALA A 52 11.99 15.25 15.54
CA ALA A 52 12.94 15.22 14.43
C ALA A 52 14.33 14.70 14.84
N ASP A 53 14.80 15.02 16.04
CA ASP A 53 16.06 14.54 16.62
C ASP A 53 16.04 13.04 17.00
N LYS A 54 14.87 12.38 16.95
CA LYS A 54 14.68 10.97 17.27
C LYS A 54 14.49 10.07 16.04
N TYR A 55 14.58 10.61 14.84
CA TYR A 55 14.41 9.80 13.61
C TYR A 55 15.50 8.74 13.44
N SER A 56 16.70 8.95 13.97
CA SER A 56 17.78 7.97 14.00
C SER A 56 17.67 6.92 15.11
N PHE A 57 16.68 7.05 16.01
CA PHE A 57 16.51 6.15 17.14
C PHE A 57 16.27 4.70 16.70
N LYS A 58 16.98 3.78 17.34
CA LYS A 58 16.82 2.32 17.24
C LYS A 58 16.45 1.75 18.61
N ALA A 59 15.49 0.83 18.67
CA ALA A 59 15.18 0.15 19.93
C ALA A 59 16.27 -0.86 20.32
N THR A 60 16.99 -1.43 19.33
CA THR A 60 18.20 -2.26 19.49
C THR A 60 19.13 -2.05 18.29
N ASP A 61 20.39 -2.38 18.41
CA ASP A 61 21.39 -2.20 17.32
C ASP A 61 21.06 -3.04 16.06
N SER A 62 20.38 -4.17 16.24
CA SER A 62 20.08 -5.12 15.15
C SER A 62 18.88 -4.76 14.29
N ILE A 63 18.12 -3.73 14.67
CA ILE A 63 16.91 -3.32 13.92
C ILE A 63 17.12 -1.99 13.20
N ARG A 64 16.20 -1.69 12.27
CA ARG A 64 16.12 -0.40 11.57
C ARG A 64 15.89 0.73 12.55
N SER A 65 16.40 1.93 12.26
CA SER A 65 15.96 3.14 12.95
C SER A 65 14.51 3.49 12.58
N PHE A 66 13.89 4.43 13.32
CA PHE A 66 12.56 4.94 12.98
C PHE A 66 12.50 5.44 11.54
N ALA A 67 13.48 6.26 11.13
CA ALA A 67 13.56 6.75 9.75
C ALA A 67 13.69 5.60 8.74
N GLN A 68 14.56 4.63 9.00
CA GLN A 68 14.75 3.47 8.13
C GLN A 68 13.50 2.60 8.03
N GLN A 69 12.72 2.43 9.11
CA GLN A 69 11.43 1.72 9.07
C GLN A 69 10.45 2.43 8.12
N MET A 70 10.34 3.75 8.21
CA MET A 70 9.44 4.55 7.37
C MET A 70 9.89 4.60 5.90
N LEU A 71 11.20 4.67 5.65
CA LEU A 71 11.74 4.61 4.29
C LEU A 71 11.57 3.22 3.66
N HIS A 72 11.74 2.15 4.44
CA HIS A 72 11.48 0.79 4.00
C HIS A 72 10.01 0.58 3.60
N LEU A 73 9.09 1.02 4.46
CA LEU A 73 7.66 1.06 4.17
C LEU A 73 7.38 1.79 2.85
N SER A 74 8.01 2.97 2.67
CA SER A 74 7.82 3.80 1.47
C SER A 74 8.31 3.12 0.21
N LEU A 75 9.50 2.53 0.25
CA LEU A 75 10.06 1.80 -0.88
C LEU A 75 9.19 0.60 -1.25
N ALA A 76 8.73 -0.17 -0.26
CA ALA A 76 7.87 -1.32 -0.50
C ALA A 76 6.51 -0.93 -1.08
N ASN A 77 5.87 0.15 -0.60
CA ASN A 77 4.64 0.68 -1.17
C ASN A 77 4.81 0.94 -2.67
N ALA A 78 5.85 1.71 -3.04
CA ALA A 78 6.10 2.07 -4.43
C ALA A 78 6.51 0.85 -5.27
N PHE A 79 7.43 0.02 -4.77
CA PHE A 79 7.94 -1.15 -5.49
C PHE A 79 6.85 -2.18 -5.77
N LEU A 80 6.08 -2.60 -4.77
CA LEU A 80 5.05 -3.63 -4.94
C LEU A 80 3.95 -3.15 -5.88
N THR A 81 3.46 -1.92 -5.69
CA THR A 81 2.36 -1.42 -6.52
C THR A 81 2.80 -1.08 -7.94
N SER A 82 4.06 -0.67 -8.17
CA SER A 82 4.62 -0.45 -9.51
C SER A 82 4.60 -1.72 -10.36
N ASN A 83 4.80 -2.88 -9.75
CA ASN A 83 4.80 -4.17 -10.46
C ASN A 83 3.42 -4.50 -11.05
N VAL A 84 2.32 -4.05 -10.44
CA VAL A 84 0.96 -4.32 -10.92
C VAL A 84 0.70 -3.62 -12.26
N ASN A 85 1.06 -2.35 -12.35
CA ASN A 85 0.76 -1.51 -13.52
C ASN A 85 1.97 -1.32 -14.46
N GLY A 86 3.13 -1.91 -14.14
CA GLY A 86 4.36 -1.70 -14.90
C GLY A 86 4.88 -0.26 -14.86
N GLN A 87 4.54 0.49 -13.83
CA GLN A 87 4.95 1.89 -13.66
C GLN A 87 6.40 1.97 -13.19
N LYS A 88 7.11 3.02 -13.61
CA LYS A 88 8.42 3.35 -13.06
C LYS A 88 8.26 3.87 -11.64
N LEU A 89 9.23 3.54 -10.78
CA LEU A 89 9.29 4.11 -9.43
C LEU A 89 9.38 5.64 -9.49
N PRO A 90 8.80 6.35 -8.51
CA PRO A 90 8.97 7.80 -8.40
C PRO A 90 10.45 8.18 -8.27
N ALA A 91 10.78 9.41 -8.65
CA ALA A 91 12.14 9.92 -8.55
C ALA A 91 12.72 9.79 -7.13
N GLY A 92 13.94 9.30 -7.03
CA GLY A 92 14.64 9.10 -5.76
C GLY A 92 14.33 7.77 -5.04
N PHE A 93 13.38 6.97 -5.53
CA PHE A 93 13.11 5.64 -4.99
C PHE A 93 14.03 4.61 -5.66
N ASP A 94 14.93 4.02 -4.88
CA ASP A 94 15.81 2.92 -5.27
C ASP A 94 16.10 2.01 -4.08
N MET A 95 16.75 0.87 -4.33
CA MET A 95 17.04 -0.13 -3.29
C MET A 95 17.98 0.37 -2.19
N GLY A 96 18.67 1.48 -2.39
CA GLY A 96 19.54 2.13 -1.41
C GLY A 96 18.84 3.18 -0.54
N LEU A 97 17.54 3.45 -0.77
CA LEU A 97 16.80 4.56 -0.13
C LEU A 97 16.93 4.56 1.40
N GLU A 98 16.71 3.41 2.04
CA GLU A 98 16.71 3.32 3.52
C GLU A 98 18.11 3.50 4.14
N GLN A 99 19.18 3.34 3.36
CA GLN A 99 20.57 3.52 3.80
C GLN A 99 21.12 4.92 3.49
N ARG A 100 20.40 5.72 2.70
CA ARG A 100 20.81 7.06 2.29
C ARG A 100 20.63 8.05 3.44
N GLY A 101 21.73 8.52 4.04
CA GLY A 101 21.70 9.44 5.20
C GLY A 101 20.86 10.69 4.95
N SER A 102 20.95 11.31 3.77
CA SER A 102 20.12 12.48 3.41
C SER A 102 18.63 12.20 3.33
N ALA A 103 18.22 10.94 3.15
CA ALA A 103 16.82 10.53 3.15
C ALA A 103 16.27 10.32 4.58
N GLN A 104 17.12 10.15 5.59
CA GLN A 104 16.72 9.79 6.95
C GLN A 104 16.34 10.98 7.84
N VAL A 105 16.47 12.22 7.37
CA VAL A 105 16.00 13.41 8.07
C VAL A 105 14.48 13.56 7.93
N LYS A 106 13.82 14.14 8.93
CA LYS A 106 12.35 14.19 9.05
C LYS A 106 11.66 14.64 7.77
N ASP A 107 12.11 15.74 7.17
CA ASP A 107 11.44 16.30 5.97
C ASP A 107 11.57 15.37 4.75
N SER A 108 12.73 14.74 4.60
CA SER A 108 12.95 13.76 3.52
C SER A 108 12.09 12.50 3.74
N VAL A 109 12.04 11.96 4.97
CA VAL A 109 11.17 10.82 5.30
C VAL A 109 9.72 11.16 5.03
N MET A 110 9.25 12.35 5.43
CA MET A 110 7.90 12.84 5.17
C MET A 110 7.60 12.87 3.66
N TYR A 111 8.53 13.38 2.86
CA TYR A 111 8.41 13.41 1.40
C TYR A 111 8.28 11.99 0.82
N PHE A 112 9.19 11.07 1.17
CA PHE A 112 9.17 9.70 0.63
C PHE A 112 7.92 8.95 1.05
N VAL A 113 7.52 9.05 2.33
CA VAL A 113 6.28 8.42 2.82
C VAL A 113 5.08 8.95 2.05
N THR A 114 4.88 10.27 2.02
CA THR A 114 3.74 10.90 1.36
C THR A 114 3.65 10.50 -0.12
N THR A 115 4.79 10.61 -0.84
CA THR A 115 4.88 10.25 -2.25
C THR A 115 4.55 8.77 -2.48
N SER A 116 5.02 7.86 -1.61
CA SER A 116 4.77 6.42 -1.75
C SER A 116 3.30 6.04 -1.58
N TYR A 117 2.60 6.69 -0.64
CA TYR A 117 1.17 6.47 -0.44
C TYR A 117 0.33 7.00 -1.60
N ASP A 118 0.65 8.19 -2.12
CA ASP A 118 -0.02 8.74 -3.30
C ASP A 118 0.20 7.84 -4.51
N PHE A 119 1.44 7.39 -4.72
CA PHE A 119 1.77 6.46 -5.79
C PHE A 119 1.00 5.13 -5.67
N ALA A 120 0.96 4.53 -4.49
CA ALA A 120 0.25 3.27 -4.26
C ALA A 120 -1.27 3.43 -4.42
N ARG A 121 -1.86 4.50 -3.88
CA ARG A 121 -3.27 4.84 -4.10
C ARG A 121 -3.59 4.98 -5.58
N ASP A 122 -2.79 5.71 -6.32
CA ASP A 122 -3.00 5.94 -7.75
C ASP A 122 -2.77 4.67 -8.58
N ALA A 123 -1.83 3.81 -8.17
CA ALA A 123 -1.66 2.49 -8.75
C ALA A 123 -2.91 1.62 -8.59
N VAL A 124 -3.54 1.61 -7.42
CA VAL A 124 -4.83 0.93 -7.19
C VAL A 124 -5.93 1.56 -8.03
N LYS A 125 -6.09 2.89 -7.95
CA LYS A 125 -7.13 3.65 -8.65
C LYS A 125 -7.11 3.42 -10.16
N ASN A 126 -5.91 3.38 -10.75
CA ASN A 126 -5.72 3.24 -12.20
C ASN A 126 -5.51 1.77 -12.64
N SER A 127 -5.54 0.81 -11.71
CA SER A 127 -5.39 -0.61 -12.06
C SER A 127 -6.58 -1.11 -12.88
N ASP A 128 -6.28 -1.96 -13.87
CA ASP A 128 -7.29 -2.67 -14.65
C ASP A 128 -7.75 -3.90 -13.87
N VAL A 129 -8.99 -3.87 -13.38
CA VAL A 129 -9.57 -4.96 -12.58
C VAL A 129 -9.68 -6.28 -13.36
N SER A 130 -9.76 -6.23 -14.69
CA SER A 130 -9.77 -7.44 -15.53
C SER A 130 -8.44 -8.21 -15.46
N LYS A 131 -7.36 -7.51 -15.10
CA LYS A 131 -6.00 -8.06 -14.94
C LYS A 131 -5.64 -8.43 -13.50
N TRP A 132 -6.56 -8.28 -12.55
CA TRP A 132 -6.27 -8.58 -11.15
C TRP A 132 -5.95 -10.06 -10.89
N GLY A 133 -6.46 -10.97 -11.73
CA GLY A 133 -6.13 -12.40 -11.69
C GLY A 133 -4.81 -12.78 -12.37
N GLU A 134 -4.19 -11.88 -13.16
CA GLU A 134 -2.92 -12.16 -13.81
C GLU A 134 -1.79 -12.32 -12.79
N LYS A 135 -0.94 -13.33 -13.00
CA LYS A 135 0.17 -13.64 -12.13
C LYS A 135 1.44 -12.92 -12.56
N LYS A 136 2.23 -12.50 -11.58
CA LYS A 136 3.55 -11.90 -11.75
C LYS A 136 4.57 -12.54 -10.83
N LYS A 137 5.80 -12.60 -11.28
CA LYS A 137 6.92 -13.13 -10.51
C LYS A 137 7.65 -11.98 -9.79
N LEU A 138 7.56 -11.99 -8.46
CA LEU A 138 8.24 -11.01 -7.60
C LEU A 138 9.57 -11.58 -7.08
N PHE A 139 10.60 -10.74 -7.04
CA PHE A 139 11.94 -11.09 -6.53
C PHE A 139 12.52 -12.36 -7.18
N GLY A 140 12.10 -12.67 -8.41
CA GLY A 140 12.56 -13.85 -9.15
C GLY A 140 12.06 -15.20 -8.63
N ARG A 141 11.27 -15.26 -7.56
CA ARG A 141 10.88 -16.52 -6.89
C ARG A 141 9.41 -16.64 -6.47
N PHE A 142 8.72 -15.55 -6.17
CA PHE A 142 7.33 -15.58 -5.70
C PHE A 142 6.37 -15.30 -6.88
N GLU A 143 5.42 -16.19 -7.11
CA GLU A 143 4.38 -16.01 -8.11
C GLU A 143 3.08 -15.62 -7.43
N GLU A 144 2.58 -14.41 -7.73
CA GLU A 144 1.41 -13.83 -7.09
C GLU A 144 0.50 -13.15 -8.12
N THR A 145 -0.81 -13.12 -7.86
CA THR A 145 -1.74 -12.33 -8.68
C THR A 145 -1.57 -10.83 -8.43
N ASN A 146 -1.93 -10.00 -9.42
CA ASN A 146 -1.91 -8.55 -9.25
C ASN A 146 -2.72 -8.11 -8.02
N PHE A 147 -3.89 -8.72 -7.78
CA PHE A 147 -4.72 -8.45 -6.61
C PHE A 147 -3.99 -8.81 -5.29
N ALA A 148 -3.36 -9.98 -5.23
CA ALA A 148 -2.59 -10.39 -4.07
C ALA A 148 -1.41 -9.44 -3.80
N ILE A 149 -0.72 -8.96 -4.85
CA ILE A 149 0.38 -7.98 -4.70
C ILE A 149 -0.12 -6.67 -4.09
N LEU A 150 -1.28 -6.14 -4.53
CA LEU A 150 -1.87 -4.93 -3.96
C LEU A 150 -2.22 -5.11 -2.48
N ASN A 151 -2.78 -6.26 -2.10
CA ASN A 151 -3.10 -6.55 -0.69
C ASN A 151 -1.84 -6.70 0.16
N LYS A 152 -0.81 -7.41 -0.34
CA LYS A 152 0.49 -7.55 0.36
C LYS A 152 1.17 -6.20 0.55
N ALA A 153 1.09 -5.28 -0.42
CA ALA A 153 1.59 -3.92 -0.25
C ALA A 153 0.87 -3.19 0.90
N PHE A 154 -0.46 -3.31 0.96
CA PHE A 154 -1.25 -2.70 2.03
C PHE A 154 -0.98 -3.33 3.41
N GLU A 155 -0.85 -4.64 3.50
CA GLU A 155 -0.48 -5.35 4.72
C GLU A 155 0.91 -4.92 5.21
N HIS A 156 1.89 -4.87 4.31
CA HIS A 156 3.28 -4.53 4.62
C HIS A 156 3.43 -3.13 5.23
N GLN A 157 2.71 -2.12 4.70
CA GLN A 157 2.74 -0.78 5.29
C GLN A 157 2.16 -0.77 6.72
N GLY A 158 1.09 -1.52 6.96
CA GLY A 158 0.50 -1.67 8.29
C GLY A 158 1.46 -2.32 9.29
N HIS A 159 2.17 -3.37 8.85
CA HIS A 159 3.19 -4.05 9.64
C HIS A 159 4.32 -3.08 10.09
N HIS A 160 4.92 -2.34 9.18
CA HIS A 160 6.03 -1.43 9.51
C HIS A 160 5.57 -0.19 10.30
N ARG A 161 4.42 0.38 10.00
CA ARG A 161 3.83 1.44 10.83
C ARG A 161 3.59 0.93 12.26
N GLY A 162 3.02 -0.26 12.41
CA GLY A 162 2.78 -0.87 13.73
C GLY A 162 4.06 -1.05 14.54
N GLN A 163 5.18 -1.45 13.92
CA GLN A 163 6.48 -1.52 14.59
C GLN A 163 6.88 -0.16 15.15
N THR A 164 6.70 0.95 14.43
CA THR A 164 7.11 2.28 14.88
C THR A 164 6.32 2.81 16.09
N THR A 165 5.17 2.21 16.41
CA THR A 165 4.45 2.45 17.68
C THR A 165 5.35 2.22 18.89
N VAL A 166 6.13 1.13 18.87
CA VAL A 166 7.07 0.79 19.96
C VAL A 166 8.18 1.84 20.05
N TYR A 167 8.70 2.32 18.91
CA TYR A 167 9.74 3.35 18.88
C TYR A 167 9.28 4.65 19.55
N ILE A 168 8.06 5.10 19.25
CA ILE A 168 7.45 6.31 19.84
C ILE A 168 7.29 6.13 21.36
N ARG A 169 6.77 4.97 21.81
CA ARG A 169 6.61 4.66 23.25
C ARG A 169 7.94 4.63 23.99
N LEU A 170 8.99 4.10 23.39
CA LEU A 170 10.34 4.10 23.99
C LEU A 170 10.96 5.49 24.13
N GLN A 171 10.42 6.51 23.44
CA GLN A 171 10.76 7.91 23.67
C GLN A 171 9.86 8.58 24.73
N GLY A 172 9.03 7.83 25.44
CA GLY A 172 8.10 8.37 26.45
C GLY A 172 6.90 9.12 25.85
N ILE A 173 6.65 8.96 24.55
CA ILE A 173 5.62 9.70 23.82
C ILE A 173 4.41 8.77 23.56
N LYS A 174 3.19 9.31 23.71
CA LYS A 174 1.97 8.59 23.34
C LYS A 174 1.86 8.54 21.81
N PRO A 175 1.76 7.35 21.20
CA PRO A 175 1.54 7.24 19.76
C PRO A 175 0.14 7.75 19.37
N PRO A 176 -0.10 8.03 18.09
CA PRO A 176 -1.44 8.37 17.59
C PRO A 176 -2.48 7.33 17.99
N GLU A 177 -3.72 7.79 18.18
CA GLU A 177 -4.86 6.89 18.37
C GLU A 177 -5.10 6.04 17.13
N GLU A 178 -5.67 4.86 17.31
CA GLU A 178 -5.96 3.95 16.21
C GLU A 178 -6.97 4.58 15.24
N ARG A 179 -6.66 4.47 13.94
CA ARG A 179 -7.49 5.01 12.86
C ARG A 179 -7.81 3.89 11.86
N LEU A 180 -8.87 3.13 12.16
CA LEU A 180 -9.35 2.05 11.29
C LEU A 180 -10.48 2.49 10.36
N PHE A 181 -11.20 3.56 10.74
CA PHE A 181 -12.36 4.09 10.03
C PHE A 181 -12.15 5.55 9.62
#